data_2c8414d98a9dfba17bc945781626147c
#
_entry.id   2c8414d98a9dfba17bc945781626147c
#
_cell.length_a   1.000
_cell.length_b   1.000
_cell.length_c   1.000
_cell.angle_alpha   90.00
_cell.angle_beta   90.00
_cell.angle_gamma   90.00
#
_symmetry.space_group_name_H-M   'P 1'
#
loop_
_entity.id
_entity.type
_entity.pdbx_description
1 polymer ?
#
loop_
_entity_poly.entity_id
_entity_poly.type
_entity_poly.pdbx_seq_one_letter_code
_entity_poly.pdbx_strand_id
1 'polypeptide(L)'
;MSLPSDRRQFLATTALGGLGLLGKLPAVSADEATLDTKVVHLDPGIEPLVRLLEETPRDRLLEEIAGRIKKGLSYREVLAALFLAGVRNVEPRPSVGFKFHAVLVVNSAHLASLAAPDQERWLPIFWALDNFKSAQAANVKERGGWRMPPVKEAAVPPARKARQALVDALEKWDTEAADVAVAGLVRTAGADEVTELLWKYAPRDFRSIGHKIIFAANARRALGAIGWQEHAEPILRSLVYAMLANENKAPGPDNPVDRFGRLNRELAKEVRAEWQDGKPDSAASTDLLAGFREMSAEEAGKRVVELLNKSVSPQSVWDAIFGAAGEMLMRKPGIVSLHSLTTTNAIRYAYQTAGDDETRRWLLLQAASFLPHFRGESATRKDKGYDLAFDTLEPMTPKASGHEAVDEIFANLSKDKLSAARKVLGYLKANPDPRPLTDAARRQVFRKATDSHDYKFSSAVLEDYAHVSPAWRDRFLAASVFWLKGSGGADTDLVRRTREALKG
;
A
#
# COMPACT_ATOMS: atom_id res chain seq x y z
N MET A 1 32.92 19.98 -18.87
CA MET A 1 32.88 21.02 -17.80
C MET A 1 31.89 20.57 -16.77
N SER A 2 32.36 19.97 -15.69
CA SER A 2 31.59 19.46 -14.57
C SER A 2 31.57 20.53 -13.48
N LEU A 3 30.36 20.93 -13.03
CA LEU A 3 30.18 21.77 -11.87
C LEU A 3 30.02 20.87 -10.64
N PRO A 4 30.78 21.06 -9.55
CA PRO A 4 30.58 20.34 -8.33
C PRO A 4 29.42 20.99 -7.55
N SER A 5 28.37 20.24 -7.26
CA SER A 5 27.29 20.65 -6.35
C SER A 5 27.76 20.48 -4.91
N ASP A 6 27.94 21.59 -4.21
CA ASP A 6 28.31 21.61 -2.81
C ASP A 6 27.10 21.27 -1.92
N ARG A 7 27.10 20.05 -1.36
CA ARG A 7 26.07 19.56 -0.42
C ARG A 7 25.88 20.43 0.82
N ARG A 8 26.87 21.24 1.17
CA ARG A 8 26.80 22.15 2.34
C ARG A 8 25.95 23.38 2.10
N GLN A 9 25.88 23.88 0.86
CA GLN A 9 25.02 25.02 0.52
C GLN A 9 23.53 24.64 0.46
N PHE A 10 23.21 23.41 0.08
CA PHE A 10 21.82 22.92 0.06
C PHE A 10 21.24 22.78 1.48
N LEU A 11 22.05 22.36 2.46
CA LEU A 11 21.62 22.24 3.86
C LEU A 11 21.51 23.59 4.60
N ALA A 12 22.30 24.60 4.20
CA ALA A 12 22.24 25.92 4.81
C ALA A 12 21.00 26.73 4.38
N THR A 13 20.50 26.52 3.17
CA THR A 13 19.30 27.22 2.64
C THR A 13 17.99 26.63 3.19
N THR A 14 17.97 25.38 3.62
CA THR A 14 16.80 24.75 4.24
C THR A 14 16.65 25.07 5.74
N ALA A 15 17.74 25.42 6.42
CA ALA A 15 17.70 25.73 7.86
C ALA A 15 17.21 27.16 8.17
N LEU A 16 17.27 28.09 7.23
CA LEU A 16 16.83 29.48 7.42
C LEU A 16 15.40 29.78 6.96
N GLY A 17 14.77 28.86 6.22
CA GLY A 17 13.36 28.98 5.78
C GLY A 17 12.33 28.42 6.78
N GLY A 18 12.76 27.71 7.81
CA GLY A 18 11.87 26.99 8.75
C GLY A 18 11.40 27.77 9.97
N LEU A 19 11.98 28.92 10.25
CA LEU A 19 11.69 29.72 11.47
C LEU A 19 10.72 30.90 11.24
N GLY A 20 10.25 31.12 10.03
CA GLY A 20 9.44 32.29 9.67
C GLY A 20 7.95 32.07 9.48
N LEU A 21 7.44 30.84 9.50
CA LEU A 21 6.03 30.51 9.20
C LEU A 21 5.31 29.74 10.33
N LEU A 22 5.69 29.96 11.59
CA LEU A 22 4.81 29.69 12.75
C LEU A 22 3.77 30.84 12.90
N GLY A 23 3.30 31.36 11.78
CA GLY A 23 2.31 32.41 11.69
C GLY A 23 0.90 31.87 11.90
N LYS A 24 0.47 31.88 13.18
CA LYS A 24 -0.93 31.99 13.61
C LYS A 24 -1.90 31.01 12.96
N LEU A 25 -1.89 29.75 13.41
CA LEU A 25 -3.17 29.04 13.51
C LEU A 25 -4.11 29.92 14.36
N PRO A 26 -5.38 30.09 13.97
CA PRO A 26 -6.34 30.81 14.82
C PRO A 26 -6.29 30.19 16.21
N ALA A 27 -6.14 31.01 17.24
CA ALA A 27 -6.09 30.55 18.61
C ALA A 27 -7.35 29.71 18.88
N VAL A 28 -7.17 28.42 19.08
CA VAL A 28 -8.22 27.54 19.60
C VAL A 28 -8.54 28.05 21.00
N SER A 29 -9.81 28.31 21.31
CA SER A 29 -10.20 28.76 22.64
C SER A 29 -9.82 27.71 23.67
N ALA A 30 -9.55 28.12 24.92
CA ALA A 30 -9.20 27.20 26.00
C ALA A 30 -10.28 26.12 26.24
N ASP A 31 -11.55 26.39 25.89
CA ASP A 31 -12.66 25.43 25.96
C ASP A 31 -12.61 24.38 24.84
N GLU A 32 -11.97 24.68 23.71
CA GLU A 32 -11.72 23.70 22.63
C GLU A 32 -10.53 22.77 22.94
N ALA A 33 -9.75 23.05 23.97
CA ALA A 33 -8.53 22.33 24.33
C ALA A 33 -8.72 21.19 25.33
N THR A 34 -9.93 20.90 25.79
CA THR A 34 -10.17 19.72 26.65
C THR A 34 -10.13 18.44 25.83
N LEU A 35 -8.93 17.91 25.67
CA LEU A 35 -8.72 16.59 25.06
C LEU A 35 -9.29 15.51 25.98
N ASP A 36 -10.07 14.59 25.41
CA ASP A 36 -10.53 13.40 26.12
C ASP A 36 -9.31 12.59 26.58
N THR A 37 -9.11 12.46 27.88
CA THR A 37 -7.97 11.72 28.47
C THR A 37 -7.97 10.22 28.10
N LYS A 38 -9.05 9.71 27.52
CA LYS A 38 -9.19 8.32 27.06
C LYS A 38 -8.72 8.14 25.61
N VAL A 39 -8.33 9.19 24.93
CA VAL A 39 -7.92 9.16 23.52
C VAL A 39 -6.46 9.57 23.40
N VAL A 40 -5.72 8.93 22.49
CA VAL A 40 -4.33 9.28 22.21
C VAL A 40 -4.20 10.75 21.84
N HIS A 41 -3.29 11.43 22.49
CA HIS A 41 -2.90 12.79 22.16
C HIS A 41 -1.85 12.77 21.06
N LEU A 42 -1.99 13.68 20.10
CA LEU A 42 -1.05 13.86 19.00
C LEU A 42 -0.16 15.07 19.25
N ASP A 43 0.81 15.29 18.38
CA ASP A 43 1.63 16.50 18.45
C ASP A 43 0.73 17.75 18.42
N PRO A 44 0.96 18.73 19.31
CA PRO A 44 0.13 19.93 19.41
C PRO A 44 0.01 20.73 18.11
N GLY A 45 1.02 20.66 17.24
CA GLY A 45 1.00 21.34 15.95
C GLY A 45 -0.01 20.77 14.94
N ILE A 46 -0.32 19.46 15.02
CA ILE A 46 -1.25 18.79 14.10
C ILE A 46 -2.62 18.52 14.73
N GLU A 47 -2.69 18.44 16.06
CA GLU A 47 -3.91 18.11 16.80
C GLU A 47 -5.14 18.92 16.39
N PRO A 48 -5.08 20.27 16.25
CA PRO A 48 -6.24 21.08 15.85
C PRO A 48 -6.77 20.69 14.47
N LEU A 49 -5.88 20.36 13.52
CA LEU A 49 -6.30 19.97 12.19
C LEU A 49 -6.92 18.56 12.17
N VAL A 50 -6.39 17.63 12.96
CA VAL A 50 -6.97 16.29 13.12
C VAL A 50 -8.36 16.37 13.70
N ARG A 51 -8.56 17.17 14.78
CA ARG A 51 -9.88 17.42 15.36
C ARG A 51 -10.85 18.03 14.36
N LEU A 52 -10.39 18.98 13.56
CA LEU A 52 -11.21 19.54 12.48
C LEU A 52 -11.72 18.45 11.54
N LEU A 53 -10.88 17.51 11.11
CA LEU A 53 -11.31 16.40 10.26
C LEU A 53 -12.32 15.48 10.95
N GLU A 54 -12.14 15.25 12.24
CA GLU A 54 -13.01 14.39 13.05
C GLU A 54 -14.40 15.02 13.28
N GLU A 55 -14.43 16.28 13.62
CA GLU A 55 -15.64 16.99 14.08
C GLU A 55 -16.45 17.58 12.93
N THR A 56 -15.79 17.94 11.81
CA THR A 56 -16.52 18.51 10.67
C THR A 56 -17.44 17.48 10.02
N PRO A 57 -18.72 17.78 9.81
CA PRO A 57 -19.65 16.91 9.09
C PRO A 57 -19.15 16.59 7.65
N ARG A 58 -19.46 15.38 7.16
CA ARG A 58 -18.99 14.90 5.85
C ARG A 58 -19.37 15.83 4.69
N ASP A 59 -20.55 16.39 4.75
CA ASP A 59 -21.08 17.28 3.73
C ASP A 59 -20.42 18.66 3.67
N ARG A 60 -19.64 19.05 4.71
CA ARG A 60 -18.91 20.31 4.78
C ARG A 60 -17.40 20.17 4.80
N LEU A 61 -16.89 18.94 4.99
CA LEU A 61 -15.45 18.74 5.20
C LEU A 61 -14.60 19.21 4.02
N LEU A 62 -15.02 18.94 2.80
CA LEU A 62 -14.21 19.26 1.62
C LEU A 62 -14.11 20.78 1.41
N GLU A 63 -15.20 21.51 1.61
CA GLU A 63 -15.27 22.97 1.52
C GLU A 63 -14.42 23.61 2.62
N GLU A 64 -14.47 23.10 3.85
CA GLU A 64 -13.67 23.58 4.96
C GLU A 64 -12.16 23.40 4.69
N ILE A 65 -11.74 22.21 4.26
CA ILE A 65 -10.34 21.95 3.92
C ILE A 65 -9.87 22.78 2.74
N ALA A 66 -10.69 22.92 1.68
CA ALA A 66 -10.39 23.78 0.54
C ALA A 66 -10.20 25.24 0.97
N GLY A 67 -11.06 25.76 1.84
CA GLY A 67 -10.93 27.11 2.40
C GLY A 67 -9.63 27.31 3.18
N ARG A 68 -9.16 26.30 3.91
CA ARG A 68 -7.88 26.34 4.63
C ARG A 68 -6.68 26.24 3.71
N ILE A 69 -6.74 25.40 2.67
CA ILE A 69 -5.70 25.31 1.63
C ILE A 69 -5.49 26.68 0.97
N LYS A 70 -6.57 27.40 0.64
CA LYS A 70 -6.48 28.76 0.11
C LYS A 70 -5.85 29.77 1.07
N LYS A 71 -5.94 29.51 2.37
CA LYS A 71 -5.32 30.31 3.43
C LYS A 71 -3.90 29.85 3.80
N GLY A 72 -3.33 28.88 3.06
CA GLY A 72 -1.95 28.44 3.21
C GLY A 72 -1.74 27.09 3.92
N LEU A 73 -2.81 26.34 4.23
CA LEU A 73 -2.67 24.98 4.73
C LEU A 73 -1.95 24.12 3.70
N SER A 74 -0.83 23.50 4.09
CA SER A 74 0.03 22.76 3.19
C SER A 74 -0.52 21.37 2.88
N TYR A 75 -0.10 20.83 1.75
CA TYR A 75 -0.39 19.45 1.35
C TYR A 75 0.07 18.42 2.40
N ARG A 76 1.28 18.62 2.97
CA ARG A 76 1.86 17.74 3.98
C ARG A 76 1.02 17.69 5.25
N GLU A 77 0.52 18.82 5.71
CA GLU A 77 -0.34 18.91 6.89
C GLU A 77 -1.68 18.20 6.65
N VAL A 78 -2.31 18.40 5.49
CA VAL A 78 -3.56 17.70 5.14
C VAL A 78 -3.34 16.18 5.11
N LEU A 79 -2.24 15.73 4.51
CA LEU A 79 -1.93 14.29 4.43
C LEU A 79 -1.65 13.70 5.81
N ALA A 80 -0.89 14.39 6.65
CA ALA A 80 -0.60 13.97 8.02
C ALA A 80 -1.85 13.89 8.87
N ALA A 81 -2.67 14.94 8.85
CA ALA A 81 -3.93 14.98 9.60
C ALA A 81 -4.90 13.89 9.17
N LEU A 82 -5.02 13.63 7.86
CA LEU A 82 -5.87 12.55 7.34
C LEU A 82 -5.41 11.18 7.84
N PHE A 83 -4.11 10.90 7.81
CA PHE A 83 -3.59 9.62 8.27
C PHE A 83 -3.77 9.45 9.78
N LEU A 84 -3.47 10.49 10.56
CA LEU A 84 -3.61 10.49 12.01
C LEU A 84 -5.08 10.40 12.46
N ALA A 85 -5.99 11.12 11.80
CA ALA A 85 -7.43 10.99 12.04
C ALA A 85 -7.90 9.54 11.75
N GLY A 86 -7.40 8.95 10.67
CA GLY A 86 -7.69 7.56 10.31
C GLY A 86 -7.28 6.58 11.40
N VAL A 87 -6.00 6.57 11.82
CA VAL A 87 -5.52 5.63 12.84
C VAL A 87 -6.12 5.87 14.21
N ARG A 88 -6.50 7.10 14.54
CA ARG A 88 -7.13 7.45 15.82
C ARG A 88 -8.59 7.02 15.91
N ASN A 89 -9.35 7.03 14.79
CA ASN A 89 -10.80 6.86 14.81
C ASN A 89 -11.31 5.58 14.13
N VAL A 90 -10.45 4.82 13.46
CA VAL A 90 -10.87 3.61 12.75
C VAL A 90 -10.10 2.41 13.27
N GLU A 91 -10.81 1.50 13.94
CA GLU A 91 -10.20 0.30 14.49
C GLU A 91 -9.84 -0.70 13.38
N PRO A 92 -8.60 -1.23 13.35
CA PRO A 92 -8.19 -2.25 12.37
C PRO A 92 -8.69 -3.68 12.73
N ARG A 93 -9.70 -3.79 13.58
CA ARG A 93 -10.27 -5.06 14.03
C ARG A 93 -11.78 -5.09 13.83
N PRO A 94 -12.39 -6.25 13.68
CA PRO A 94 -11.85 -7.62 13.81
C PRO A 94 -10.96 -8.05 12.64
N SER A 95 -10.97 -7.33 11.54
CA SER A 95 -10.16 -7.59 10.33
C SER A 95 -9.47 -6.32 9.85
N VAL A 96 -8.26 -6.43 9.33
CA VAL A 96 -7.49 -5.34 8.73
C VAL A 96 -7.98 -5.06 7.31
N GLY A 97 -9.28 -4.89 7.15
CA GLY A 97 -9.96 -4.64 5.87
C GLY A 97 -11.16 -3.72 6.08
N PHE A 98 -12.16 -3.80 5.20
CA PHE A 98 -13.43 -3.07 5.29
C PHE A 98 -13.23 -1.57 5.61
N LYS A 99 -13.80 -1.08 6.72
CA LYS A 99 -13.67 0.33 7.12
C LYS A 99 -12.21 0.81 7.24
N PHE A 100 -11.28 -0.07 7.66
CA PHE A 100 -9.88 0.29 7.81
C PHE A 100 -9.17 0.58 6.46
N HIS A 101 -9.79 0.26 5.34
CA HIS A 101 -9.30 0.68 4.03
C HIS A 101 -9.13 2.20 3.91
N ALA A 102 -9.88 2.99 4.68
CA ALA A 102 -9.69 4.44 4.71
C ALA A 102 -8.29 4.85 5.20
N VAL A 103 -7.67 4.04 6.06
CA VAL A 103 -6.27 4.23 6.50
C VAL A 103 -5.30 3.69 5.46
N LEU A 104 -5.55 2.48 4.95
CA LEU A 104 -4.68 1.83 3.97
C LEU A 104 -4.57 2.59 2.64
N VAL A 105 -5.61 3.35 2.27
CA VAL A 105 -5.65 4.08 1.00
C VAL A 105 -4.89 5.40 1.02
N VAL A 106 -4.56 5.95 2.18
CA VAL A 106 -3.95 7.29 2.32
C VAL A 106 -2.66 7.41 1.49
N ASN A 107 -1.75 6.43 1.62
CA ASN A 107 -0.54 6.41 0.79
C ASN A 107 -0.84 6.26 -0.70
N SER A 108 -1.83 5.45 -1.07
CA SER A 108 -2.19 5.24 -2.48
C SER A 108 -2.79 6.52 -3.09
N ALA A 109 -3.61 7.25 -2.33
CA ALA A 109 -4.10 8.56 -2.72
C ALA A 109 -2.96 9.59 -2.84
N HIS A 110 -1.96 9.52 -1.94
CA HIS A 110 -0.76 10.34 -2.02
C HIS A 110 0.04 10.07 -3.31
N LEU A 111 0.35 8.82 -3.62
CA LEU A 111 1.06 8.44 -4.85
C LEU A 111 0.28 8.85 -6.11
N ALA A 112 -1.03 8.67 -6.10
CA ALA A 112 -1.91 9.12 -7.18
C ALA A 112 -1.87 10.65 -7.34
N SER A 113 -1.89 11.38 -6.23
CA SER A 113 -1.79 12.84 -6.20
C SER A 113 -0.44 13.34 -6.75
N LEU A 114 0.68 12.71 -6.38
CA LEU A 114 2.01 13.06 -6.90
C LEU A 114 2.14 12.85 -8.41
N ALA A 115 1.44 11.84 -8.94
CA ALA A 115 1.45 11.53 -10.37
C ALA A 115 0.34 12.26 -11.16
N ALA A 116 -0.48 13.08 -10.51
CA ALA A 116 -1.57 13.82 -11.13
C ALA A 116 -1.07 15.14 -11.74
N PRO A 117 -1.70 15.63 -12.83
CA PRO A 117 -1.56 17.02 -13.26
C PRO A 117 -1.94 17.99 -12.13
N ASP A 118 -1.34 19.16 -12.07
CA ASP A 118 -1.57 20.14 -10.99
C ASP A 118 -3.05 20.44 -10.75
N GLN A 119 -3.84 20.53 -11.81
CA GLN A 119 -5.29 20.80 -11.73
C GLN A 119 -6.10 19.66 -11.10
N GLU A 120 -5.57 18.43 -11.09
CA GLU A 120 -6.23 17.23 -10.56
C GLU A 120 -5.57 16.70 -9.28
N ARG A 121 -4.48 17.34 -8.84
CA ARG A 121 -3.63 16.90 -7.72
C ARG A 121 -4.39 16.66 -6.42
N TRP A 122 -5.44 17.44 -6.15
CA TRP A 122 -6.23 17.31 -4.93
C TRP A 122 -7.35 16.28 -5.01
N LEU A 123 -7.74 15.82 -6.20
CA LEU A 123 -8.85 14.86 -6.33
C LEU A 123 -8.63 13.57 -5.50
N PRO A 124 -7.47 12.90 -5.54
CA PRO A 124 -7.23 11.71 -4.73
C PRO A 124 -7.30 11.97 -3.23
N ILE A 125 -6.79 13.12 -2.76
CA ILE A 125 -6.77 13.46 -1.34
C ILE A 125 -8.17 13.81 -0.84
N PHE A 126 -8.95 14.55 -1.61
CA PHE A 126 -10.33 14.88 -1.26
C PHE A 126 -11.22 13.63 -1.28
N TRP A 127 -10.96 12.71 -2.20
CA TRP A 127 -11.59 11.40 -2.17
C TRP A 127 -11.27 10.65 -0.88
N ALA A 128 -10.01 10.64 -0.44
CA ALA A 128 -9.60 9.97 0.79
C ALA A 128 -10.16 10.64 2.05
N LEU A 129 -10.32 11.97 2.08
CA LEU A 129 -11.00 12.71 3.14
C LEU A 129 -12.47 12.29 3.27
N ASP A 130 -13.21 12.22 2.16
CA ASP A 130 -14.60 11.79 2.15
C ASP A 130 -14.74 10.31 2.58
N ASN A 131 -13.83 9.46 2.11
CA ASN A 131 -13.77 8.06 2.49
C ASN A 131 -13.47 7.85 3.99
N PHE A 132 -12.59 8.69 4.58
CA PHE A 132 -12.36 8.69 6.02
C PHE A 132 -13.64 8.94 6.80
N LYS A 133 -14.46 9.92 6.41
CA LYS A 133 -15.74 10.20 7.09
C LYS A 133 -16.71 9.01 7.02
N SER A 134 -16.73 8.31 5.90
CA SER A 134 -17.51 7.08 5.76
C SER A 134 -17.03 5.99 6.71
N ALA A 135 -15.70 5.81 6.82
CA ALA A 135 -15.10 4.83 7.72
C ALA A 135 -15.29 5.18 9.19
N GLN A 136 -15.21 6.47 9.55
CA GLN A 136 -15.49 6.96 10.91
C GLN A 136 -16.94 6.64 11.31
N ALA A 137 -17.89 6.90 10.43
CA ALA A 137 -19.30 6.56 10.68
C ALA A 137 -19.53 5.04 10.81
N ALA A 138 -18.87 4.25 9.96
CA ALA A 138 -18.92 2.78 10.08
C ALA A 138 -18.30 2.29 11.40
N ASN A 139 -17.20 2.88 11.85
CA ASN A 139 -16.57 2.55 13.12
C ASN A 139 -17.47 2.87 14.33
N VAL A 140 -18.20 3.99 14.29
CA VAL A 140 -19.19 4.32 15.33
C VAL A 140 -20.28 3.23 15.38
N LYS A 141 -20.81 2.83 14.23
CA LYS A 141 -21.87 1.82 14.11
C LYS A 141 -21.39 0.42 14.55
N GLU A 142 -20.20 0.01 14.15
CA GLU A 142 -19.72 -1.37 14.33
C GLU A 142 -18.97 -1.58 15.63
N ARG A 143 -18.31 -0.53 16.14
CA ARG A 143 -17.35 -0.60 17.26
C ARG A 143 -17.65 0.38 18.39
N GLY A 144 -18.88 0.93 18.45
CA GLY A 144 -19.28 1.86 19.50
C GLY A 144 -18.47 3.15 19.54
N GLY A 145 -17.89 3.57 18.40
CA GLY A 145 -17.04 4.76 18.37
C GLY A 145 -15.66 4.54 18.97
N TRP A 146 -15.09 3.34 18.84
CA TRP A 146 -13.70 3.08 19.27
C TRP A 146 -12.76 4.18 18.78
N ARG A 147 -11.91 4.63 19.69
CA ARG A 147 -10.80 5.54 19.41
C ARG A 147 -9.53 4.98 20.03
N MET A 148 -8.38 5.25 19.40
CA MET A 148 -7.09 4.77 19.90
C MET A 148 -6.84 5.33 21.31
N PRO A 149 -6.60 4.47 22.32
CA PRO A 149 -6.31 4.92 23.67
C PRO A 149 -4.90 5.53 23.78
N PRO A 150 -4.64 6.36 24.79
CA PRO A 150 -3.28 6.79 25.11
C PRO A 150 -2.40 5.59 25.47
N VAL A 151 -1.09 5.72 25.25
CA VAL A 151 -0.16 4.68 25.68
C VAL A 151 -0.10 4.61 27.20
N LYS A 152 0.04 3.40 27.75
CA LYS A 152 0.25 3.19 29.20
C LYS A 152 1.70 3.53 29.55
N GLU A 153 2.02 4.81 29.77
CA GLU A 153 3.39 5.34 29.94
C GLU A 153 4.22 4.57 30.98
N ALA A 154 3.62 4.20 32.10
CA ALA A 154 4.31 3.45 33.16
C ALA A 154 4.77 2.04 32.73
N ALA A 155 4.22 1.50 31.64
CA ALA A 155 4.56 0.20 31.09
C ALA A 155 5.51 0.28 29.88
N VAL A 156 5.83 1.49 29.39
CA VAL A 156 6.75 1.68 28.26
C VAL A 156 8.15 1.20 28.65
N PRO A 157 8.75 0.24 27.93
CA PRO A 157 10.06 -0.26 28.27
C PRO A 157 11.16 0.79 28.02
N PRO A 158 12.24 0.79 28.82
CA PRO A 158 13.37 1.67 28.56
C PRO A 158 14.05 1.33 27.22
N ALA A 159 14.70 2.30 26.59
CA ALA A 159 15.29 2.22 25.25
C ALA A 159 16.03 0.90 24.97
N ARG A 160 16.94 0.51 25.87
CA ARG A 160 17.75 -0.73 25.73
C ARG A 160 16.94 -2.04 25.72
N LYS A 161 15.69 -2.03 26.19
CA LYS A 161 14.80 -3.19 26.25
C LYS A 161 13.66 -3.15 25.23
N ALA A 162 13.39 -1.99 24.65
CA ALA A 162 12.21 -1.78 23.82
C ALA A 162 12.14 -2.72 22.60
N ARG A 163 13.28 -2.93 21.91
CA ARG A 163 13.37 -3.83 20.78
C ARG A 163 13.03 -5.27 21.16
N GLN A 164 13.67 -5.79 22.22
CA GLN A 164 13.42 -7.19 22.64
C GLN A 164 11.99 -7.35 23.18
N ALA A 165 11.48 -6.36 23.91
CA ALA A 165 10.10 -6.37 24.40
C ALA A 165 9.10 -6.43 23.24
N LEU A 166 9.35 -5.70 22.14
CA LEU A 166 8.48 -5.76 20.96
C LEU A 166 8.57 -7.14 20.28
N VAL A 167 9.76 -7.72 20.14
CA VAL A 167 9.95 -9.07 19.60
C VAL A 167 9.16 -10.09 20.42
N ASP A 168 9.36 -10.09 21.75
CA ASP A 168 8.70 -11.03 22.66
C ASP A 168 7.15 -10.90 22.60
N ALA A 169 6.66 -9.68 22.54
CA ALA A 169 5.23 -9.42 22.44
C ALA A 169 4.64 -9.88 21.08
N LEU A 170 5.36 -9.62 19.97
CA LEU A 170 4.94 -10.07 18.65
C LEU A 170 4.94 -11.59 18.54
N GLU A 171 5.94 -12.29 19.08
CA GLU A 171 5.99 -13.76 19.08
C GLU A 171 4.85 -14.37 19.91
N LYS A 172 4.51 -13.76 21.05
CA LYS A 172 3.43 -14.20 21.93
C LYS A 172 2.04 -13.72 21.49
N TRP A 173 1.94 -12.93 20.44
CA TRP A 173 0.69 -12.27 20.04
C TRP A 173 0.06 -11.40 21.14
N ASP A 174 0.89 -10.88 22.05
CA ASP A 174 0.48 -10.02 23.15
C ASP A 174 0.28 -8.58 22.68
N THR A 175 -0.97 -8.22 22.48
CA THR A 175 -1.35 -6.90 21.94
C THR A 175 -1.02 -5.76 22.89
N GLU A 176 -1.21 -5.94 24.21
CA GLU A 176 -0.96 -4.86 25.17
C GLU A 176 0.54 -4.62 25.38
N ALA A 177 1.32 -5.70 25.50
CA ALA A 177 2.77 -5.60 25.57
C ALA A 177 3.38 -5.02 24.28
N ALA A 178 2.83 -5.37 23.10
CA ALA A 178 3.32 -4.86 21.82
C ALA A 178 3.03 -3.36 21.66
N ASP A 179 1.89 -2.86 22.13
CA ASP A 179 1.52 -1.44 22.08
C ASP A 179 2.53 -0.55 22.81
N VAL A 180 2.87 -0.87 24.07
CA VAL A 180 3.83 -0.11 24.85
C VAL A 180 5.28 -0.32 24.36
N ALA A 181 5.60 -1.52 23.86
CA ALA A 181 6.93 -1.82 23.34
C ALA A 181 7.23 -1.07 22.05
N VAL A 182 6.28 -0.97 21.11
CA VAL A 182 6.46 -0.21 19.88
C VAL A 182 6.58 1.28 20.16
N ALA A 183 5.81 1.83 21.12
CA ALA A 183 5.95 3.21 21.55
C ALA A 183 7.37 3.49 22.08
N GLY A 184 7.89 2.64 22.97
CA GLY A 184 9.26 2.76 23.48
C GLY A 184 10.33 2.66 22.40
N LEU A 185 10.14 1.76 21.43
CA LEU A 185 11.09 1.57 20.32
C LEU A 185 11.11 2.78 19.38
N VAL A 186 9.94 3.28 18.97
CA VAL A 186 9.81 4.42 18.05
C VAL A 186 10.44 5.69 18.60
N ARG A 187 10.33 5.91 19.92
CA ARG A 187 10.91 7.08 20.60
C ARG A 187 12.44 7.05 20.64
N THR A 188 13.07 5.90 20.42
CA THR A 188 14.50 5.71 20.70
C THR A 188 15.30 5.14 19.54
N ALA A 189 14.66 4.54 18.55
CA ALA A 189 15.28 3.92 17.39
C ALA A 189 15.00 4.68 16.09
N GLY A 190 15.89 4.53 15.12
CA GLY A 190 15.72 5.11 13.80
C GLY A 190 14.64 4.40 12.97
N ALA A 191 14.12 5.11 11.96
CA ALA A 191 13.06 4.61 11.09
C ALA A 191 13.40 3.25 10.45
N ASP A 192 14.63 3.09 9.97
CA ASP A 192 15.05 1.86 9.28
C ASP A 192 15.17 0.67 10.23
N GLU A 193 15.65 0.90 11.47
CA GLU A 193 15.73 -0.15 12.49
C GLU A 193 14.33 -0.68 12.88
N VAL A 194 13.39 0.25 13.14
CA VAL A 194 12.01 -0.11 13.47
C VAL A 194 11.35 -0.84 12.30
N THR A 195 11.53 -0.32 11.09
CA THR A 195 10.93 -0.88 9.88
C THR A 195 11.47 -2.27 9.56
N GLU A 196 12.80 -2.48 9.70
CA GLU A 196 13.42 -3.79 9.50
C GLU A 196 12.79 -4.86 10.40
N LEU A 197 12.52 -4.51 11.66
CA LEU A 197 11.83 -5.42 12.56
C LEU A 197 10.40 -5.72 12.08
N LEU A 198 9.67 -4.70 11.64
CA LEU A 198 8.29 -4.87 11.18
C LEU A 198 8.19 -5.70 9.90
N TRP A 199 9.20 -5.64 9.00
CA TRP A 199 9.27 -6.51 7.82
C TRP A 199 9.30 -8.00 8.17
N LYS A 200 9.88 -8.37 9.32
CA LYS A 200 9.95 -9.76 9.80
C LYS A 200 8.62 -10.29 10.33
N TYR A 201 7.65 -9.41 10.63
CA TYR A 201 6.39 -9.78 11.26
C TYR A 201 5.14 -9.47 10.43
N ALA A 202 5.14 -8.41 9.64
CA ALA A 202 3.95 -8.01 8.89
C ALA A 202 3.47 -9.07 7.87
N PRO A 203 4.33 -9.76 7.10
CA PRO A 203 3.91 -10.83 6.20
C PRO A 203 4.07 -12.23 6.78
N ARG A 204 4.17 -12.39 8.13
CA ARG A 204 4.46 -13.71 8.73
C ARG A 204 3.32 -14.72 8.60
N ASP A 205 2.11 -14.23 8.38
CA ASP A 205 0.91 -15.04 8.22
C ASP A 205 0.09 -14.59 7.02
N PHE A 206 -0.77 -15.47 6.52
CA PHE A 206 -1.62 -15.21 5.37
C PHE A 206 -3.05 -14.76 5.73
N ARG A 207 -3.27 -14.30 6.96
CA ARG A 207 -4.54 -13.71 7.38
C ARG A 207 -4.79 -12.39 6.68
N SER A 208 -6.04 -12.00 6.65
CA SER A 208 -6.47 -10.70 6.09
C SER A 208 -5.98 -10.47 4.65
N ILE A 209 -5.79 -11.53 3.87
CA ILE A 209 -5.35 -11.47 2.45
C ILE A 209 -4.24 -10.43 2.19
N GLY A 210 -3.22 -10.39 3.07
CA GLY A 210 -2.06 -9.52 2.94
C GLY A 210 -2.21 -8.09 3.46
N HIS A 211 -3.35 -7.70 4.04
CA HIS A 211 -3.54 -6.33 4.53
C HIS A 211 -2.50 -5.89 5.57
N LYS A 212 -1.94 -6.81 6.37
CA LYS A 212 -0.92 -6.49 7.38
C LYS A 212 0.35 -5.92 6.74
N ILE A 213 0.89 -6.60 5.74
CA ILE A 213 2.07 -6.11 5.02
C ILE A 213 1.75 -4.90 4.14
N ILE A 214 0.54 -4.82 3.57
CA ILE A 214 0.08 -3.63 2.84
C ILE A 214 0.05 -2.41 3.77
N PHE A 215 -0.42 -2.56 5.01
CA PHE A 215 -0.41 -1.47 5.99
C PHE A 215 1.02 -1.08 6.37
N ALA A 216 1.89 -2.04 6.65
CA ALA A 216 3.29 -1.77 6.99
C ALA A 216 4.02 -1.00 5.87
N ALA A 217 3.88 -1.44 4.63
CA ALA A 217 4.48 -0.78 3.47
C ALA A 217 3.92 0.64 3.27
N ASN A 218 2.60 0.82 3.34
CA ASN A 218 1.97 2.12 3.17
C ASN A 218 2.27 3.07 4.33
N ALA A 219 2.32 2.58 5.58
CA ALA A 219 2.72 3.38 6.73
C ALA A 219 4.17 3.90 6.59
N ARG A 220 5.12 3.04 6.19
CA ARG A 220 6.52 3.45 5.99
C ARG A 220 6.66 4.51 4.90
N ARG A 221 5.96 4.33 3.75
CA ARG A 221 5.94 5.31 2.66
C ARG A 221 5.32 6.64 3.10
N ALA A 222 4.14 6.59 3.73
CA ALA A 222 3.45 7.80 4.19
C ALA A 222 4.25 8.56 5.24
N LEU A 223 4.86 7.87 6.21
CA LEU A 223 5.75 8.48 7.21
C LEU A 223 6.97 9.16 6.57
N GLY A 224 7.47 8.67 5.45
CA GLY A 224 8.49 9.34 4.66
C GLY A 224 8.03 10.70 4.09
N ALA A 225 6.74 10.83 3.79
CA ALA A 225 6.16 12.05 3.24
C ALA A 225 5.72 13.04 4.33
N ILE A 226 5.13 12.56 5.44
CA ILE A 226 4.57 13.43 6.48
C ILE A 226 5.55 13.75 7.62
N GLY A 227 6.55 12.93 7.83
CA GLY A 227 7.54 13.05 8.92
C GLY A 227 7.47 11.88 9.90
N TRP A 228 8.64 11.31 10.18
CA TRP A 228 8.76 10.17 11.11
C TRP A 228 8.68 10.62 12.56
N GLN A 229 9.47 11.61 12.94
CA GLN A 229 9.67 12.00 14.35
C GLN A 229 8.36 12.41 15.02
N GLU A 230 7.53 13.14 14.30
CA GLU A 230 6.31 13.74 14.83
C GLU A 230 5.12 12.77 14.82
N HIS A 231 5.13 11.78 13.92
CA HIS A 231 3.89 11.05 13.59
C HIS A 231 4.00 9.52 13.68
N ALA A 232 5.22 8.96 13.87
CA ALA A 232 5.41 7.51 13.79
C ALA A 232 4.73 6.74 14.93
N GLU A 233 4.74 7.25 16.16
CA GLU A 233 4.23 6.52 17.33
C GLU A 233 2.75 6.10 17.16
N PRO A 234 1.77 6.99 16.95
CA PRO A 234 0.38 6.57 16.83
C PRO A 234 0.14 5.68 15.61
N ILE A 235 0.84 5.94 14.49
CA ILE A 235 0.70 5.15 13.27
C ILE A 235 1.24 3.73 13.48
N LEU A 236 2.39 3.56 14.11
CA LEU A 236 3.00 2.25 14.32
C LEU A 236 2.33 1.46 15.45
N ARG A 237 1.75 2.13 16.44
CA ARG A 237 0.86 1.49 17.42
C ARG A 237 -0.37 0.88 16.73
N SER A 238 -1.03 1.63 15.84
CA SER A 238 -2.12 1.11 15.01
C SER A 238 -1.67 -0.06 14.13
N LEU A 239 -0.49 0.04 13.51
CA LEU A 239 0.06 -1.02 12.67
C LEU A 239 0.31 -2.30 13.49
N VAL A 240 0.97 -2.22 14.63
CA VAL A 240 1.25 -3.39 15.48
C VAL A 240 -0.05 -4.02 15.99
N TYR A 241 -1.03 -3.20 16.36
CA TYR A 241 -2.37 -3.66 16.73
C TYR A 241 -3.05 -4.40 15.57
N ALA A 242 -2.91 -3.92 14.34
CA ALA A 242 -3.39 -4.62 13.14
C ALA A 242 -2.64 -5.92 12.86
N MET A 243 -1.30 -5.92 13.00
CA MET A 243 -0.47 -7.11 12.77
C MET A 243 -0.83 -8.27 13.70
N LEU A 244 -1.29 -7.98 14.91
CA LEU A 244 -1.74 -8.95 15.91
C LEU A 244 -3.24 -9.30 15.80
N ALA A 245 -3.94 -8.87 14.76
CA ALA A 245 -5.28 -9.34 14.46
C ALA A 245 -5.23 -10.81 14.01
N ASN A 246 -5.92 -11.69 14.73
CA ASN A 246 -5.93 -13.13 14.47
C ASN A 246 -7.21 -13.64 13.80
N GLU A 247 -8.21 -12.78 13.59
CA GLU A 247 -9.48 -13.09 12.93
C GLU A 247 -10.19 -14.34 13.52
N ASN A 248 -10.12 -14.50 14.85
CA ASN A 248 -10.63 -15.66 15.58
C ASN A 248 -9.96 -17.00 15.20
N LYS A 249 -8.81 -16.97 14.53
CA LYS A 249 -7.99 -18.14 14.23
C LYS A 249 -6.76 -18.10 15.13
N ALA A 250 -6.77 -18.90 16.19
CA ALA A 250 -5.65 -18.94 17.14
C ALA A 250 -4.31 -19.11 16.42
N PRO A 251 -3.30 -18.28 16.71
CA PRO A 251 -1.96 -18.46 16.16
C PRO A 251 -1.35 -19.77 16.67
N GLY A 252 -0.64 -20.46 15.79
CA GLY A 252 -0.01 -21.71 16.21
C GLY A 252 0.74 -22.43 15.10
N PRO A 253 1.61 -23.39 15.48
CA PRO A 253 2.43 -24.14 14.52
C PRO A 253 1.58 -24.93 13.51
N ASP A 254 0.45 -25.43 13.91
CA ASP A 254 -0.41 -26.26 13.08
C ASP A 254 -1.44 -25.47 12.28
N ASN A 255 -1.54 -24.14 12.52
CA ASN A 255 -2.45 -23.33 11.75
C ASN A 255 -1.92 -23.12 10.31
N PRO A 256 -2.69 -23.53 9.28
CA PRO A 256 -2.24 -23.45 7.88
C PRO A 256 -1.77 -22.06 7.47
N VAL A 257 -2.39 -20.98 7.99
CA VAL A 257 -2.02 -19.60 7.61
C VAL A 257 -0.72 -19.12 8.28
N ASP A 258 -0.25 -19.77 9.37
CA ASP A 258 1.00 -19.45 10.06
C ASP A 258 2.17 -20.33 9.61
N ARG A 259 1.88 -21.52 9.06
CA ARG A 259 2.87 -22.54 8.72
C ARG A 259 3.93 -22.01 7.74
N PHE A 260 3.50 -21.29 6.73
CA PHE A 260 4.37 -20.86 5.63
C PHE A 260 5.41 -19.82 6.08
N GLY A 261 5.06 -18.92 6.98
CA GLY A 261 6.01 -17.95 7.54
C GLY A 261 7.21 -18.62 8.22
N ARG A 262 6.97 -19.72 8.94
CA ARG A 262 8.04 -20.50 9.59
C ARG A 262 8.82 -21.35 8.60
N LEU A 263 8.11 -22.06 7.72
CA LEU A 263 8.75 -22.88 6.69
C LEU A 263 9.71 -22.05 5.83
N ASN A 264 9.26 -20.88 5.38
CA ASN A 264 10.08 -20.01 4.54
C ASN A 264 11.27 -19.38 5.29
N ARG A 265 11.22 -19.26 6.64
CA ARG A 265 12.40 -18.88 7.42
C ARG A 265 13.47 -19.97 7.39
N GLU A 266 13.09 -21.25 7.48
CA GLU A 266 14.05 -22.35 7.35
C GLU A 266 14.57 -22.43 5.91
N LEU A 267 13.73 -22.37 4.91
CA LEU A 267 14.12 -22.36 3.50
C LEU A 267 15.05 -21.18 3.14
N ALA A 268 14.89 -20.02 3.77
CA ALA A 268 15.77 -18.87 3.55
C ALA A 268 17.24 -19.16 3.94
N LYS A 269 17.47 -20.06 4.89
CA LYS A 269 18.82 -20.50 5.30
C LYS A 269 19.48 -21.43 4.26
N GLU A 270 18.68 -22.09 3.43
CA GLU A 270 19.16 -23.00 2.38
C GLU A 270 19.57 -22.25 1.10
N VAL A 271 19.24 -20.96 1.00
CA VAL A 271 19.61 -20.11 -0.13
C VAL A 271 21.12 -19.80 -0.03
N ARG A 272 21.86 -20.04 -1.13
CA ARG A 272 23.31 -19.78 -1.20
C ARG A 272 23.67 -18.33 -0.86
N ALA A 273 24.89 -18.08 -0.41
CA ALA A 273 25.35 -16.75 0.04
C ALA A 273 25.26 -15.68 -1.08
N GLU A 274 25.73 -16.01 -2.28
CA GLU A 274 25.77 -15.10 -3.43
C GLU A 274 24.50 -15.18 -4.30
N TRP A 275 23.34 -15.37 -3.71
CA TRP A 275 22.08 -15.54 -4.43
C TRP A 275 21.65 -14.32 -5.25
N GLN A 276 22.11 -13.11 -4.87
CA GLN A 276 21.80 -11.87 -5.58
C GLN A 276 22.60 -11.71 -6.89
N ASP A 277 23.71 -12.42 -7.05
CA ASP A 277 24.59 -12.38 -8.22
C ASP A 277 24.12 -13.29 -9.37
N GLY A 278 22.91 -13.83 -9.25
CA GLY A 278 22.30 -14.67 -10.28
C GLY A 278 22.06 -13.92 -11.60
N LYS A 279 22.03 -14.68 -12.70
CA LYS A 279 21.79 -14.11 -14.05
C LYS A 279 20.31 -14.11 -14.41
N PRO A 280 19.83 -13.09 -15.15
CA PRO A 280 18.48 -13.11 -15.69
C PRO A 280 18.25 -14.37 -16.54
N ASP A 281 17.12 -15.03 -16.32
CA ASP A 281 16.71 -16.25 -17.03
C ASP A 281 15.21 -16.23 -17.29
N SER A 282 14.83 -15.90 -18.53
CA SER A 282 13.43 -15.84 -18.95
C SER A 282 12.76 -17.22 -19.01
N ALA A 283 13.53 -18.30 -19.30
CA ALA A 283 13.00 -19.64 -19.31
C ALA A 283 12.62 -20.07 -17.89
N ALA A 284 13.50 -19.81 -16.92
CA ALA A 284 13.21 -20.07 -15.50
C ALA A 284 11.99 -19.26 -15.01
N SER A 285 11.83 -18.00 -15.47
CA SER A 285 10.64 -17.19 -15.14
C SER A 285 9.38 -17.81 -15.71
N THR A 286 9.40 -18.28 -16.97
CA THR A 286 8.26 -18.93 -17.62
C THR A 286 7.89 -20.25 -16.93
N ASP A 287 8.89 -21.07 -16.61
CA ASP A 287 8.68 -22.35 -15.92
C ASP A 287 8.11 -22.14 -14.51
N LEU A 288 8.63 -21.13 -13.78
CA LEU A 288 8.11 -20.80 -12.45
C LEU A 288 6.67 -20.25 -12.51
N LEU A 289 6.36 -19.41 -13.51
CA LEU A 289 4.99 -18.93 -13.74
C LEU A 289 4.04 -20.10 -14.01
N ALA A 290 4.43 -21.03 -14.90
CA ALA A 290 3.66 -22.23 -15.16
C ALA A 290 3.46 -23.07 -13.90
N GLY A 291 4.51 -23.23 -13.09
CA GLY A 291 4.46 -23.91 -11.81
C GLY A 291 3.48 -23.30 -10.82
N PHE A 292 3.40 -21.99 -10.73
CA PHE A 292 2.44 -21.32 -9.84
C PHE A 292 0.96 -21.64 -10.12
N ARG A 293 0.65 -22.15 -11.30
CA ARG A 293 -0.71 -22.61 -11.66
C ARG A 293 -1.14 -23.86 -10.86
N GLU A 294 -0.19 -24.68 -10.43
CA GLU A 294 -0.46 -26.00 -9.82
C GLU A 294 0.18 -26.18 -8.45
N MET A 295 1.39 -25.65 -8.23
CA MET A 295 2.15 -25.81 -6.99
C MET A 295 1.36 -25.42 -5.75
N SER A 296 1.61 -26.11 -4.64
CA SER A 296 1.30 -25.65 -3.29
C SER A 296 2.20 -24.48 -2.86
N ALA A 297 1.83 -23.81 -1.78
CA ALA A 297 2.65 -22.73 -1.22
C ALA A 297 4.05 -23.22 -0.73
N GLU A 298 4.14 -24.47 -0.27
CA GLU A 298 5.40 -25.09 0.14
C GLU A 298 6.30 -25.39 -1.06
N GLU A 299 5.73 -26.00 -2.11
CA GLU A 299 6.46 -26.30 -3.35
C GLU A 299 6.97 -25.02 -4.03
N ALA A 300 6.18 -23.96 -4.02
CA ALA A 300 6.60 -22.66 -4.54
C ALA A 300 7.83 -22.09 -3.83
N GLY A 301 7.87 -22.14 -2.49
CA GLY A 301 9.05 -21.74 -1.71
C GLY A 301 10.28 -22.58 -2.04
N LYS A 302 10.15 -23.90 -2.06
CA LYS A 302 11.26 -24.83 -2.43
C LYS A 302 11.76 -24.58 -3.85
N ARG A 303 10.84 -24.38 -4.80
CA ARG A 303 11.21 -24.10 -6.20
C ARG A 303 12.01 -22.82 -6.34
N VAL A 304 11.65 -21.76 -5.59
CA VAL A 304 12.43 -20.52 -5.58
C VAL A 304 13.82 -20.75 -5.04
N VAL A 305 14.01 -21.49 -3.93
CA VAL A 305 15.34 -21.84 -3.40
C VAL A 305 16.18 -22.58 -4.44
N GLU A 306 15.60 -23.58 -5.12
CA GLU A 306 16.31 -24.30 -6.19
C GLU A 306 16.81 -23.37 -7.31
N LEU A 307 15.96 -22.44 -7.76
CA LEU A 307 16.32 -21.48 -8.83
C LEU A 307 17.45 -20.55 -8.38
N LEU A 308 17.36 -19.99 -7.18
CA LEU A 308 18.40 -19.11 -6.63
C LEU A 308 19.73 -19.87 -6.47
N ASN A 309 19.69 -21.11 -6.02
CA ASN A 309 20.88 -21.97 -5.87
C ASN A 309 21.47 -22.38 -7.23
N LYS A 310 20.69 -22.39 -8.29
CA LYS A 310 21.14 -22.54 -9.70
C LYS A 310 21.59 -21.23 -10.33
N SER A 311 21.79 -20.18 -9.55
CA SER A 311 22.23 -18.86 -10.02
C SER A 311 21.23 -18.15 -10.96
N VAL A 312 19.94 -18.43 -10.85
CA VAL A 312 18.87 -17.61 -11.45
C VAL A 312 18.73 -16.32 -10.64
N SER A 313 18.63 -15.19 -11.32
CA SER A 313 18.54 -13.90 -10.62
C SER A 313 17.23 -13.77 -9.83
N PRO A 314 17.26 -13.08 -8.67
CA PRO A 314 16.04 -12.74 -7.95
C PRO A 314 15.01 -11.98 -8.81
N GLN A 315 15.48 -11.18 -9.78
CA GLN A 315 14.58 -10.47 -10.67
C GLN A 315 13.77 -11.42 -11.55
N SER A 316 14.35 -12.52 -12.04
CA SER A 316 13.62 -13.55 -12.80
C SER A 316 12.54 -14.22 -11.96
N VAL A 317 12.79 -14.42 -10.66
CA VAL A 317 11.78 -14.91 -9.72
C VAL A 317 10.67 -13.88 -9.51
N TRP A 318 11.01 -12.60 -9.33
CA TRP A 318 10.02 -11.52 -9.21
C TRP A 318 9.15 -11.38 -10.46
N ASP A 319 9.72 -11.50 -11.66
CA ASP A 319 8.97 -11.45 -12.91
C ASP A 319 7.88 -12.55 -12.96
N ALA A 320 8.22 -13.78 -12.56
CA ALA A 320 7.25 -14.87 -12.45
C ALA A 320 6.17 -14.59 -11.38
N ILE A 321 6.54 -14.02 -10.23
CA ILE A 321 5.61 -13.64 -9.16
C ILE A 321 4.64 -12.57 -9.66
N PHE A 322 5.12 -11.50 -10.30
CA PHE A 322 4.27 -10.46 -10.90
C PHE A 322 3.37 -11.03 -11.99
N GLY A 323 3.91 -11.89 -12.86
CA GLY A 323 3.15 -12.57 -13.90
C GLY A 323 2.02 -13.41 -13.32
N ALA A 324 2.30 -14.23 -12.30
CA ALA A 324 1.31 -15.08 -11.64
C ALA A 324 0.22 -14.27 -10.92
N ALA A 325 0.59 -13.18 -10.24
CA ALA A 325 -0.38 -12.27 -9.61
C ALA A 325 -1.29 -11.61 -10.65
N GLY A 326 -0.73 -11.17 -11.79
CA GLY A 326 -1.47 -10.64 -12.93
C GLY A 326 -2.39 -11.69 -13.57
N GLU A 327 -1.91 -12.92 -13.75
CA GLU A 327 -2.71 -14.02 -14.28
C GLU A 327 -3.89 -14.37 -13.39
N MET A 328 -3.71 -14.39 -12.08
CA MET A 328 -4.82 -14.60 -11.14
C MET A 328 -5.91 -13.54 -11.33
N LEU A 329 -5.54 -12.29 -11.54
CA LEU A 329 -6.51 -11.23 -11.79
C LEU A 329 -7.20 -11.41 -13.15
N MET A 330 -6.48 -11.78 -14.21
CA MET A 330 -7.04 -12.06 -15.52
C MET A 330 -8.01 -13.24 -15.46
N ARG A 331 -7.61 -14.32 -14.81
CA ARG A 331 -8.41 -15.56 -14.73
C ARG A 331 -9.67 -15.40 -13.89
N LYS A 332 -9.59 -14.66 -12.80
CA LYS A 332 -10.72 -14.46 -11.88
C LYS A 332 -10.70 -13.07 -11.26
N PRO A 333 -11.15 -12.04 -11.99
CA PRO A 333 -11.23 -10.68 -11.45
C PRO A 333 -12.10 -10.65 -10.19
N GLY A 334 -11.49 -10.41 -9.05
CA GLY A 334 -12.17 -10.42 -7.76
C GLY A 334 -11.26 -9.89 -6.66
N ILE A 335 -11.80 -9.79 -5.44
CA ILE A 335 -11.11 -9.13 -4.32
C ILE A 335 -9.83 -9.86 -3.91
N VAL A 336 -9.81 -11.19 -3.94
CA VAL A 336 -8.63 -11.98 -3.59
C VAL A 336 -7.54 -11.80 -4.65
N SER A 337 -7.90 -11.90 -5.93
CA SER A 337 -6.95 -11.73 -7.05
C SER A 337 -6.39 -10.32 -7.12
N LEU A 338 -7.18 -9.29 -6.81
CA LEU A 338 -6.68 -7.93 -6.64
C LEU A 338 -5.64 -7.85 -5.52
N HIS A 339 -5.91 -8.52 -4.38
CA HIS A 339 -4.99 -8.50 -3.26
C HIS A 339 -3.71 -9.29 -3.53
N SER A 340 -3.70 -10.24 -4.47
CA SER A 340 -2.43 -10.87 -4.87
C SER A 340 -1.45 -9.82 -5.43
N LEU A 341 -1.92 -8.87 -6.23
CA LEU A 341 -1.10 -7.78 -6.77
C LEU A 341 -0.70 -6.75 -5.71
N THR A 342 -1.65 -6.26 -4.91
CA THR A 342 -1.32 -5.25 -3.88
C THR A 342 -0.45 -5.83 -2.76
N THR A 343 -0.56 -7.12 -2.45
CA THR A 343 0.32 -7.80 -1.50
C THR A 343 1.72 -8.00 -2.10
N THR A 344 1.82 -8.41 -3.37
CA THR A 344 3.09 -8.52 -4.09
C THR A 344 3.83 -7.17 -4.09
N ASN A 345 3.15 -6.07 -4.41
CA ASN A 345 3.70 -4.72 -4.31
C ASN A 345 4.24 -4.41 -2.90
N ALA A 346 3.46 -4.70 -1.87
CA ALA A 346 3.87 -4.42 -0.49
C ALA A 346 5.08 -5.25 -0.06
N ILE A 347 5.13 -6.54 -0.39
CA ILE A 347 6.27 -7.40 -0.10
C ILE A 347 7.50 -6.99 -0.94
N ARG A 348 7.31 -6.62 -2.21
CA ARG A 348 8.39 -6.11 -3.06
C ARG A 348 9.02 -4.85 -2.47
N TYR A 349 8.19 -3.91 -1.99
CA TYR A 349 8.68 -2.72 -1.32
C TYR A 349 9.47 -3.06 -0.04
N ALA A 350 8.96 -3.97 0.79
CA ALA A 350 9.67 -4.44 1.97
C ALA A 350 11.01 -5.10 1.59
N TYR A 351 11.03 -5.95 0.57
CA TYR A 351 12.24 -6.57 0.01
C TYR A 351 13.28 -5.54 -0.45
N GLN A 352 12.86 -4.48 -1.13
CA GLN A 352 13.76 -3.44 -1.62
C GLN A 352 14.35 -2.58 -0.49
N THR A 353 13.60 -2.40 0.59
CA THR A 353 13.98 -1.51 1.71
C THR A 353 14.55 -2.26 2.91
N ALA A 354 14.46 -3.58 2.95
CA ALA A 354 15.11 -4.39 3.98
C ALA A 354 16.64 -4.30 3.87
N GLY A 355 17.30 -4.06 5.00
CA GLY A 355 18.76 -4.03 5.10
C GLY A 355 19.40 -5.41 5.33
N ASP A 356 18.65 -6.30 5.98
CA ASP A 356 19.11 -7.65 6.34
C ASP A 356 18.88 -8.64 5.19
N ASP A 357 19.93 -9.37 4.81
CA ASP A 357 19.89 -10.34 3.72
C ASP A 357 18.97 -11.53 4.00
N GLU A 358 18.93 -12.02 5.24
CA GLU A 358 17.99 -13.08 5.62
C GLU A 358 16.55 -12.64 5.48
N THR A 359 16.24 -11.39 5.87
CA THR A 359 14.92 -10.80 5.69
C THR A 359 14.54 -10.73 4.21
N ARG A 360 15.46 -10.32 3.32
CA ARG A 360 15.21 -10.28 1.87
C ARG A 360 14.89 -11.65 1.29
N ARG A 361 15.69 -12.67 1.64
CA ARG A 361 15.44 -14.07 1.22
C ARG A 361 14.06 -14.52 1.65
N TRP A 362 13.76 -14.34 2.91
CA TRP A 362 12.47 -14.71 3.47
C TRP A 362 11.30 -13.99 2.81
N LEU A 363 11.40 -12.67 2.57
CA LEU A 363 10.36 -11.89 1.90
C LEU A 363 10.09 -12.38 0.46
N LEU A 364 11.13 -12.75 -0.28
CA LEU A 364 10.97 -13.32 -1.62
C LEU A 364 10.23 -14.67 -1.58
N LEU A 365 10.57 -15.53 -0.62
CA LEU A 365 9.90 -16.83 -0.42
C LEU A 365 8.43 -16.63 0.03
N GLN A 366 8.18 -15.66 0.91
CA GLN A 366 6.81 -15.32 1.33
C GLN A 366 5.98 -14.83 0.13
N ALA A 367 6.51 -13.97 -0.73
CA ALA A 367 5.82 -13.50 -1.93
C ALA A 367 5.46 -14.69 -2.86
N ALA A 368 6.36 -15.63 -3.05
CA ALA A 368 6.10 -16.83 -3.85
C ALA A 368 5.01 -17.73 -3.22
N SER A 369 5.07 -17.94 -1.91
CA SER A 369 4.13 -18.80 -1.19
C SER A 369 2.71 -18.20 -1.07
N PHE A 370 2.58 -16.87 -1.08
CA PHE A 370 1.28 -16.19 -1.06
C PHE A 370 0.41 -16.55 -2.29
N LEU A 371 1.02 -16.69 -3.46
CA LEU A 371 0.29 -16.87 -4.71
C LEU A 371 -0.53 -18.15 -4.75
N PRO A 372 0.02 -19.36 -4.48
CA PRO A 372 -0.77 -20.58 -4.40
C PRO A 372 -1.86 -20.53 -3.32
N HIS A 373 -1.57 -19.90 -2.18
CA HIS A 373 -2.57 -19.70 -1.13
C HIS A 373 -3.74 -18.85 -1.64
N PHE A 374 -3.47 -17.71 -2.25
CA PHE A 374 -4.50 -16.82 -2.81
C PHE A 374 -5.26 -17.47 -3.99
N ARG A 375 -4.59 -18.31 -4.79
CA ARG A 375 -5.26 -19.11 -5.82
C ARG A 375 -6.32 -20.04 -5.19
N GLY A 376 -5.98 -20.73 -4.10
CA GLY A 376 -6.91 -21.56 -3.35
C GLY A 376 -8.10 -20.78 -2.80
N GLU A 377 -7.84 -19.62 -2.17
CA GLU A 377 -8.86 -18.70 -1.65
C GLU A 377 -9.75 -18.16 -2.78
N SER A 378 -9.16 -17.78 -3.92
CA SER A 378 -9.91 -17.28 -5.08
C SER A 378 -10.81 -18.37 -5.68
N ALA A 379 -10.37 -19.63 -5.71
CA ALA A 379 -11.14 -20.74 -6.24
C ALA A 379 -12.47 -20.95 -5.50
N THR A 380 -12.55 -20.62 -4.22
CA THR A 380 -13.78 -20.75 -3.41
C THR A 380 -14.82 -19.67 -3.71
N ARG A 381 -14.47 -18.59 -4.44
CA ARG A 381 -15.35 -17.47 -4.75
C ARG A 381 -16.23 -17.76 -5.97
N LYS A 382 -17.39 -17.10 -6.02
CA LYS A 382 -18.35 -17.22 -7.12
C LYS A 382 -18.12 -16.25 -8.29
N ASP A 383 -16.97 -15.56 -8.32
CA ASP A 383 -16.64 -14.59 -9.36
C ASP A 383 -16.53 -15.27 -10.73
N LYS A 384 -16.98 -14.59 -11.79
CA LYS A 384 -16.87 -15.09 -13.16
C LYS A 384 -15.40 -15.19 -13.56
N GLY A 385 -14.99 -16.36 -14.05
CA GLY A 385 -13.63 -16.63 -14.49
C GLY A 385 -13.44 -16.53 -16.00
N TYR A 386 -12.18 -16.44 -16.41
CA TYR A 386 -11.73 -16.53 -17.79
C TYR A 386 -10.66 -17.63 -17.89
N ASP A 387 -10.67 -18.37 -19.01
CA ASP A 387 -9.58 -19.30 -19.31
C ASP A 387 -8.47 -18.55 -20.06
N LEU A 388 -7.60 -17.91 -19.29
CA LEU A 388 -6.52 -17.06 -19.80
C LEU A 388 -5.20 -17.42 -19.12
N ALA A 389 -4.11 -17.31 -19.90
CA ALA A 389 -2.76 -17.41 -19.40
C ALA A 389 -2.00 -16.13 -19.73
N PHE A 390 -1.19 -15.66 -18.79
CA PHE A 390 -0.44 -14.42 -18.89
C PHE A 390 0.56 -14.43 -20.04
N ASP A 391 1.26 -15.54 -20.20
CA ASP A 391 2.30 -15.76 -21.21
C ASP A 391 1.77 -15.96 -22.63
N THR A 392 0.51 -16.33 -22.78
CA THR A 392 -0.13 -16.57 -24.09
C THR A 392 -1.12 -15.47 -24.53
N LEU A 393 -1.19 -14.36 -23.77
CA LEU A 393 -2.05 -13.25 -24.15
C LEU A 393 -1.55 -12.58 -25.45
N GLU A 394 -2.32 -12.71 -26.52
CA GLU A 394 -1.95 -12.19 -27.84
C GLU A 394 -2.32 -10.71 -28.03
N PRO A 395 -1.44 -9.90 -28.64
CA PRO A 395 -1.73 -8.51 -28.93
C PRO A 395 -2.85 -8.33 -29.96
N MET A 396 -3.61 -7.25 -29.83
CA MET A 396 -4.60 -6.77 -30.80
C MET A 396 -4.30 -5.31 -31.12
N THR A 397 -4.13 -4.99 -32.38
CA THR A 397 -3.89 -3.59 -32.79
C THR A 397 -5.17 -2.77 -32.56
N PRO A 398 -5.13 -1.63 -31.84
CA PRO A 398 -6.22 -0.67 -31.80
C PRO A 398 -6.61 -0.21 -33.22
N LYS A 399 -7.85 0.18 -33.44
CA LYS A 399 -8.28 0.72 -34.75
C LYS A 399 -7.80 2.14 -34.97
N ALA A 400 -7.67 2.90 -33.91
CA ALA A 400 -7.15 4.27 -33.91
C ALA A 400 -5.63 4.30 -33.59
N SER A 401 -5.01 5.46 -33.65
CA SER A 401 -3.59 5.70 -33.34
C SER A 401 -3.42 6.81 -32.29
N GLY A 402 -2.24 6.94 -31.72
CA GLY A 402 -1.91 8.03 -30.77
C GLY A 402 -2.86 8.08 -29.57
N HIS A 403 -3.37 9.25 -29.25
CA HIS A 403 -4.30 9.44 -28.11
C HIS A 403 -5.64 8.74 -28.32
N GLU A 404 -6.15 8.72 -29.56
CA GLU A 404 -7.42 8.05 -29.86
C GLU A 404 -7.37 6.54 -29.61
N ALA A 405 -6.19 5.92 -29.79
CA ALA A 405 -6.01 4.50 -29.43
C ALA A 405 -6.11 4.28 -27.91
N VAL A 406 -5.60 5.21 -27.11
CA VAL A 406 -5.73 5.17 -25.65
C VAL A 406 -7.20 5.31 -25.25
N ASP A 407 -7.92 6.26 -25.85
CA ASP A 407 -9.36 6.44 -25.60
C ASP A 407 -10.16 5.20 -26.00
N GLU A 408 -9.83 4.57 -27.15
CA GLU A 408 -10.43 3.31 -27.60
C GLU A 408 -10.22 2.19 -26.57
N ILE A 409 -9.00 2.07 -26.02
CA ILE A 409 -8.66 1.07 -24.99
C ILE A 409 -9.53 1.25 -23.75
N PHE A 410 -9.61 2.48 -23.23
CA PHE A 410 -10.39 2.76 -22.01
C PHE A 410 -11.90 2.68 -22.22
N ALA A 411 -12.40 2.98 -23.41
CA ALA A 411 -13.79 2.74 -23.79
C ALA A 411 -14.10 1.22 -23.83
N ASN A 412 -13.20 0.43 -24.41
CA ASN A 412 -13.33 -1.03 -24.43
C ASN A 412 -13.27 -1.65 -23.04
N LEU A 413 -12.42 -1.13 -22.15
CA LEU A 413 -12.27 -1.62 -20.78
C LEU A 413 -13.61 -1.61 -20.03
N SER A 414 -14.49 -0.68 -20.34
CA SER A 414 -15.85 -0.62 -19.80
C SER A 414 -16.80 -1.68 -20.33
N LYS A 415 -16.45 -2.40 -21.41
CA LYS A 415 -17.33 -3.34 -22.11
C LYS A 415 -16.74 -4.75 -22.20
N ASP A 416 -15.48 -4.85 -22.58
CA ASP A 416 -14.74 -6.08 -22.83
C ASP A 416 -13.29 -5.93 -22.35
N LYS A 417 -13.01 -6.42 -21.16
CA LYS A 417 -11.70 -6.32 -20.53
C LYS A 417 -10.62 -7.10 -21.28
N LEU A 418 -10.96 -8.24 -21.87
CA LEU A 418 -10.01 -9.04 -22.64
C LEU A 418 -9.58 -8.31 -23.91
N SER A 419 -10.52 -7.74 -24.66
CA SER A 419 -10.21 -6.93 -25.82
C SER A 419 -9.36 -5.72 -25.45
N ALA A 420 -9.65 -5.05 -24.32
CA ALA A 420 -8.86 -3.94 -23.82
C ALA A 420 -7.42 -4.38 -23.48
N ALA A 421 -7.23 -5.49 -22.76
CA ALA A 421 -5.93 -6.04 -22.41
C ALA A 421 -5.08 -6.35 -23.66
N ARG A 422 -5.67 -7.01 -24.66
CA ARG A 422 -5.00 -7.29 -25.92
C ARG A 422 -4.63 -6.03 -26.71
N LYS A 423 -5.47 -4.99 -26.65
CA LYS A 423 -5.17 -3.68 -27.27
C LYS A 423 -4.07 -2.92 -26.53
N VAL A 424 -3.96 -3.04 -25.22
CA VAL A 424 -2.81 -2.51 -24.47
C VAL A 424 -1.52 -3.11 -25.00
N LEU A 425 -1.44 -4.43 -25.20
CA LEU A 425 -0.26 -5.07 -25.80
C LEU A 425 0.02 -4.57 -27.23
N GLY A 426 -1.02 -4.48 -28.06
CA GLY A 426 -0.87 -3.99 -29.43
C GLY A 426 -0.41 -2.53 -29.49
N TYR A 427 -0.92 -1.70 -28.59
CA TYR A 427 -0.50 -0.30 -28.46
C TYR A 427 0.98 -0.17 -28.04
N LEU A 428 1.39 -0.87 -26.97
CA LEU A 428 2.76 -0.82 -26.45
C LEU A 428 3.78 -1.39 -27.44
N LYS A 429 3.42 -2.37 -28.25
CA LYS A 429 4.26 -2.89 -29.31
C LYS A 429 4.61 -1.82 -30.35
N ALA A 430 3.66 -0.93 -30.66
CA ALA A 430 3.84 0.18 -31.60
C ALA A 430 4.37 1.48 -30.93
N ASN A 431 4.12 1.64 -29.64
CA ASN A 431 4.44 2.84 -28.86
C ASN A 431 5.11 2.43 -27.55
N PRO A 432 6.45 2.42 -27.49
CA PRO A 432 7.19 1.95 -26.29
C PRO A 432 7.00 2.81 -25.04
N ASP A 433 6.44 4.03 -25.18
CA ASP A 433 6.14 4.89 -24.04
C ASP A 433 4.79 4.52 -23.39
N PRO A 434 4.77 4.00 -22.16
CA PRO A 434 3.56 3.62 -21.48
C PRO A 434 2.80 4.81 -20.86
N ARG A 435 3.43 5.99 -20.78
CA ARG A 435 2.87 7.17 -20.06
C ARG A 435 1.46 7.55 -20.51
N PRO A 436 1.10 7.59 -21.80
CA PRO A 436 -0.26 7.91 -22.21
C PRO A 436 -1.31 6.94 -21.62
N LEU A 437 -0.98 5.64 -21.54
CA LEU A 437 -1.86 4.63 -20.94
C LEU A 437 -1.94 4.78 -19.40
N THR A 438 -0.79 4.94 -18.74
CA THR A 438 -0.75 5.02 -17.27
C THR A 438 -1.40 6.31 -16.76
N ASP A 439 -1.24 7.42 -17.48
CA ASP A 439 -1.87 8.69 -17.12
C ASP A 439 -3.38 8.67 -17.37
N ALA A 440 -3.84 8.01 -18.45
CA ALA A 440 -5.25 7.78 -18.67
C ALA A 440 -5.84 6.87 -17.58
N ALA A 441 -5.15 5.79 -17.17
CA ALA A 441 -5.57 4.92 -16.09
C ALA A 441 -5.77 5.71 -14.78
N ARG A 442 -4.80 6.56 -14.39
CA ARG A 442 -4.90 7.41 -13.20
C ARG A 442 -6.09 8.36 -13.28
N ARG A 443 -6.27 9.05 -14.42
CA ARG A 443 -7.40 9.98 -14.62
C ARG A 443 -8.75 9.28 -14.49
N GLN A 444 -8.89 8.03 -14.99
CA GLN A 444 -10.14 7.29 -14.80
C GLN A 444 -10.39 6.95 -13.33
N VAL A 445 -9.34 6.59 -12.58
CA VAL A 445 -9.47 6.37 -11.12
C VAL A 445 -9.89 7.66 -10.41
N PHE A 446 -9.27 8.80 -10.68
CA PHE A 446 -9.62 10.07 -10.03
C PHE A 446 -11.09 10.44 -10.23
N ARG A 447 -11.61 10.15 -11.41
CA ARG A 447 -12.98 10.54 -11.80
C ARG A 447 -14.04 9.53 -11.42
N LYS A 448 -13.68 8.24 -11.36
CA LYS A 448 -14.65 7.13 -11.31
C LYS A 448 -14.46 6.17 -10.14
N ALA A 449 -13.49 6.43 -9.25
CA ALA A 449 -13.29 5.58 -8.09
C ALA A 449 -14.47 5.71 -7.12
N THR A 450 -15.00 4.57 -6.74
CA THR A 450 -16.08 4.43 -5.76
C THR A 450 -15.64 3.64 -4.53
N ASP A 451 -14.47 3.02 -4.60
CA ASP A 451 -13.94 2.13 -3.58
C ASP A 451 -12.43 2.36 -3.36
N SER A 452 -11.95 2.11 -2.14
CA SER A 452 -10.54 2.23 -1.79
C SER A 452 -9.62 1.33 -2.61
N HIS A 453 -10.13 0.18 -3.08
CA HIS A 453 -9.37 -0.73 -3.91
C HIS A 453 -9.01 -0.13 -5.27
N ASP A 454 -9.80 0.79 -5.80
CA ASP A 454 -9.50 1.45 -7.07
C ASP A 454 -8.18 2.24 -6.98
N TYR A 455 -7.97 2.98 -5.89
CA TYR A 455 -6.73 3.71 -5.63
C TYR A 455 -5.59 2.79 -5.22
N LYS A 456 -5.83 1.84 -4.31
CA LYS A 456 -4.81 0.90 -3.83
C LYS A 456 -4.24 0.06 -4.97
N PHE A 457 -5.12 -0.47 -5.80
CA PHE A 457 -4.73 -1.30 -6.92
C PHE A 457 -3.99 -0.49 -8.00
N SER A 458 -4.55 0.62 -8.46
CA SER A 458 -3.91 1.42 -9.50
C SER A 458 -2.54 1.95 -9.08
N SER A 459 -2.39 2.40 -7.84
CA SER A 459 -1.09 2.84 -7.34
C SER A 459 -0.07 1.70 -7.31
N ALA A 460 -0.47 0.51 -6.85
CA ALA A 460 0.41 -0.66 -6.77
C ALA A 460 0.87 -1.11 -8.16
N VAL A 461 -0.05 -1.34 -9.10
CA VAL A 461 0.32 -1.89 -10.41
C VAL A 461 1.07 -0.89 -11.28
N LEU A 462 0.80 0.42 -11.16
CA LEU A 462 1.52 1.44 -11.91
C LEU A 462 2.92 1.70 -11.34
N GLU A 463 3.15 1.45 -10.05
CA GLU A 463 4.48 1.41 -9.44
C GLU A 463 5.24 0.15 -9.89
N ASP A 464 4.62 -1.02 -9.77
CA ASP A 464 5.23 -2.31 -10.08
C ASP A 464 5.60 -2.46 -11.55
N TYR A 465 4.90 -1.76 -12.46
CA TYR A 465 5.28 -1.72 -13.88
C TYR A 465 6.76 -1.34 -14.09
N ALA A 466 7.30 -0.45 -13.24
CA ALA A 466 8.71 -0.07 -13.29
C ALA A 466 9.65 -1.14 -12.70
N HIS A 467 9.12 -2.10 -11.94
CA HIS A 467 9.90 -3.16 -11.28
C HIS A 467 9.89 -4.49 -12.05
N VAL A 468 8.98 -4.64 -13.01
CA VAL A 468 8.91 -5.79 -13.91
C VAL A 468 9.90 -5.61 -15.07
N SER A 469 10.62 -6.67 -15.42
CA SER A 469 11.57 -6.65 -16.52
C SER A 469 10.92 -6.26 -17.86
N PRO A 470 11.65 -5.62 -18.80
CA PRO A 470 11.11 -5.19 -20.09
C PRO A 470 10.38 -6.29 -20.87
N ALA A 471 10.83 -7.54 -20.78
CA ALA A 471 10.21 -8.67 -21.48
C ALA A 471 8.80 -9.03 -20.94
N TRP A 472 8.49 -8.63 -19.70
CA TRP A 472 7.28 -9.03 -18.99
C TRP A 472 6.32 -7.87 -18.68
N ARG A 473 6.83 -6.65 -18.56
CA ARG A 473 6.10 -5.49 -18.04
C ARG A 473 4.87 -5.11 -18.88
N ASP A 474 4.92 -5.25 -20.20
CA ASP A 474 3.80 -4.89 -21.07
C ASP A 474 2.62 -5.85 -20.85
N ARG A 475 2.91 -7.14 -20.66
CA ARG A 475 1.90 -8.15 -20.27
C ARG A 475 1.35 -7.87 -18.87
N PHE A 476 2.20 -7.43 -17.94
CA PHE A 476 1.78 -7.05 -16.60
C PHE A 476 0.81 -5.85 -16.62
N LEU A 477 1.09 -4.83 -17.43
CA LEU A 477 0.16 -3.71 -17.60
C LEU A 477 -1.14 -4.14 -18.28
N ALA A 478 -1.07 -5.01 -19.28
CA ALA A 478 -2.25 -5.58 -19.93
C ALA A 478 -3.12 -6.40 -18.94
N ALA A 479 -2.51 -7.22 -18.09
CA ALA A 479 -3.22 -7.95 -17.05
C ALA A 479 -3.90 -7.00 -16.03
N SER A 480 -3.29 -5.86 -15.75
CA SER A 480 -3.81 -4.88 -14.78
C SER A 480 -5.15 -4.27 -15.20
N VAL A 481 -5.47 -4.22 -16.50
CA VAL A 481 -6.73 -3.64 -16.99
C VAL A 481 -7.96 -4.40 -16.50
N PHE A 482 -7.82 -5.64 -16.05
CA PHE A 482 -8.95 -6.43 -15.52
C PHE A 482 -9.57 -5.81 -14.24
N TRP A 483 -8.87 -4.87 -13.57
CA TRP A 483 -9.43 -4.10 -12.45
C TRP A 483 -9.39 -2.59 -12.63
N LEU A 484 -8.62 -2.05 -13.56
CA LEU A 484 -8.60 -0.61 -13.84
C LEU A 484 -9.97 -0.10 -14.27
N LYS A 485 -10.20 1.20 -14.08
CA LYS A 485 -11.44 1.87 -14.51
C LYS A 485 -11.40 2.20 -16.00
N GLY A 486 -12.48 1.90 -16.69
CA GLY A 486 -12.70 2.36 -18.05
C GLY A 486 -13.31 3.74 -18.12
N SER A 487 -13.43 4.31 -19.34
CA SER A 487 -13.98 5.65 -19.55
C SER A 487 -15.52 5.70 -19.56
N GLY A 488 -16.21 4.55 -19.55
CA GLY A 488 -17.66 4.48 -19.50
C GLY A 488 -18.27 5.00 -18.19
N GLY A 489 -19.52 5.46 -18.24
CA GLY A 489 -20.21 6.00 -17.07
C GLY A 489 -19.83 7.47 -16.75
N ALA A 490 -20.62 8.11 -15.89
CA ALA A 490 -20.39 9.47 -15.43
C ALA A 490 -19.23 9.56 -14.43
N ASP A 491 -18.65 10.74 -14.30
CA ASP A 491 -17.75 11.07 -13.19
C ASP A 491 -18.52 11.07 -11.87
N THR A 492 -17.86 10.77 -10.75
CA THR A 492 -18.51 10.81 -9.45
C THR A 492 -18.84 12.25 -9.04
N ASP A 493 -19.92 12.46 -8.29
CA ASP A 493 -20.27 13.78 -7.76
C ASP A 493 -19.15 14.41 -6.93
N LEU A 494 -18.32 13.59 -6.31
CA LEU A 494 -17.18 14.04 -5.53
C LEU A 494 -16.17 14.84 -6.37
N VAL A 495 -15.97 14.47 -7.64
CA VAL A 495 -15.09 15.20 -8.57
C VAL A 495 -15.62 16.63 -8.78
N ARG A 496 -16.91 16.77 -9.05
CA ARG A 496 -17.57 18.08 -9.24
C ARG A 496 -17.43 18.90 -7.96
N ARG A 497 -17.83 18.34 -6.82
CA ARG A 497 -17.78 18.99 -5.51
C ARG A 497 -16.36 19.43 -5.14
N THR A 498 -15.35 18.59 -5.36
CA THR A 498 -13.94 18.93 -5.10
C THR A 498 -13.49 20.11 -5.98
N ARG A 499 -13.82 20.09 -7.27
CA ARG A 499 -13.46 21.17 -8.19
C ARG A 499 -14.14 22.49 -7.81
N GLU A 500 -15.42 22.46 -7.44
CA GLU A 500 -16.16 23.63 -6.98
C GLU A 500 -15.54 24.20 -5.69
N ALA A 501 -15.25 23.38 -4.70
CA ALA A 501 -14.63 23.79 -3.45
C ALA A 501 -13.24 24.45 -3.64
N LEU A 502 -12.46 23.98 -4.61
CA LEU A 502 -11.13 24.53 -4.90
C LEU A 502 -11.14 25.75 -5.82
N LYS A 503 -12.20 25.98 -6.62
CA LYS A 503 -12.30 27.14 -7.53
C LYS A 503 -12.59 28.48 -6.81
N GLY A 504 -13.44 28.50 -5.82
CA GLY A 504 -13.77 29.67 -4.99
C GLY A 504 -12.62 30.02 -4.06
#